data_143e2230f8ad4483a23623658a45aa97
#
_entry.id   143e2230f8ad4483a23623658a45aa97
#
_cell.length_a   1.000
_cell.length_b   1.000
_cell.length_c   1.000
_cell.angle_alpha   90.00
_cell.angle_beta   90.00
_cell.angle_gamma   90.00
#
_symmetry.space_group_name_H-M   'P 1'
#
loop_
_entity.id
_entity.type
_entity.pdbx_description
1 polymer ?
#
loop_
_entity_poly.entity_id
_entity_poly.type
_entity_poly.pdbx_seq_one_letter_code
_entity_poly.pdbx_strand_id
1 'polypeptide(L)'
;MSKYVMALDAGTTSNRCILFNKKGEICSVTQREFTQYFPKPGWVEHDADEIWASMLGVAVEAMNIIGAEPSDIAAIGITNQRETTIVWDKNTGDPICHAIVWQCRRTAEFCDSLKEKGLTEKFRQKTGLVLDAYFSGTKIRWILDNVPKARERAERGELLFGTVETWLIWKLTKGAVHVTDYSNASRTMLFNINTLDWDDEILEELQIPRCMLPTPKPSSCIYGETDPSVLGGAIPIAGAAGDQQSALFGQTCFKPGDAKNTYGTGCFLLMNTGEKPVFSDNGLVTTIAWGLDGKVTYALEGSIFVAGAAIQWLRDELRLIDSADDCEYMAKKVKNTNGCYVVPAFTGLGAPYWDQYARGTIVGLTRGVNKYHIIRATLESLAYQAYDVLTAMKADSDIDLASLKVDGGASANNFLMQTQADLINAPVHRPVCVETTAMGAAYLAGLAVGYWNSLEEIKENWAIDQIFEPSIDPEVREKKLKGWHKAVKYSFDWAKED
;
A
#
# COMPACT_ATOMS: atom_id res chain seq x y z
N MET A 1 -6.88 -6.30 33.18
CA MET A 1 -6.96 -6.74 31.77
C MET A 1 -6.64 -5.52 30.91
N SER A 2 -5.77 -5.66 29.95
CA SER A 2 -5.43 -4.59 29.00
C SER A 2 -6.69 -4.13 28.25
N LYS A 3 -6.82 -2.82 28.02
CA LYS A 3 -8.05 -2.21 27.50
C LYS A 3 -7.98 -1.95 26.01
N TYR A 4 -6.75 -1.80 25.47
CA TYR A 4 -6.54 -1.31 24.13
C TYR A 4 -5.47 -2.12 23.37
N VAL A 5 -5.55 -2.10 22.05
CA VAL A 5 -4.44 -2.42 21.15
C VAL A 5 -4.00 -1.14 20.45
N MET A 6 -2.70 -0.90 20.39
CA MET A 6 -2.11 0.27 19.74
C MET A 6 -1.72 -0.09 18.31
N ALA A 7 -2.19 0.69 17.35
CA ALA A 7 -1.74 0.64 15.97
C ALA A 7 -0.83 1.84 15.67
N LEU A 8 0.38 1.56 15.18
CA LEU A 8 1.32 2.55 14.64
C LEU A 8 1.28 2.46 13.13
N ASP A 9 0.80 3.51 12.48
CA ASP A 9 0.66 3.61 11.02
C ASP A 9 1.68 4.62 10.47
N ALA A 10 2.76 4.11 9.89
CA ALA A 10 3.82 4.92 9.28
C ALA A 10 3.54 5.12 7.79
N GLY A 11 2.71 6.10 7.45
CA GLY A 11 2.36 6.45 6.08
C GLY A 11 3.49 7.16 5.33
N THR A 12 3.23 7.48 4.05
CA THR A 12 4.23 8.16 3.21
C THR A 12 4.46 9.62 3.62
N THR A 13 3.43 10.32 4.08
CA THR A 13 3.52 11.76 4.40
C THR A 13 3.35 12.07 5.87
N SER A 14 2.85 11.12 6.64
CA SER A 14 2.55 11.31 8.07
C SER A 14 2.59 9.99 8.82
N ASN A 15 2.88 10.09 10.11
CA ASN A 15 2.73 9.01 11.07
C ASN A 15 1.45 9.19 11.87
N ARG A 16 0.81 8.06 12.21
CA ARG A 16 -0.44 8.03 12.95
C ARG A 16 -0.37 6.97 14.06
N CYS A 17 -0.98 7.25 15.20
CA CYS A 17 -1.23 6.29 16.25
C CYS A 17 -2.72 6.22 16.55
N ILE A 18 -3.27 5.00 16.59
CA ILE A 18 -4.68 4.76 16.90
C ILE A 18 -4.76 3.71 18.00
N LEU A 19 -5.57 4.00 19.03
CA LEU A 19 -5.89 3.05 20.09
C LEU A 19 -7.29 2.48 19.86
N PHE A 20 -7.37 1.15 19.73
CA PHE A 20 -8.62 0.42 19.53
C PHE A 20 -9.00 -0.36 20.77
N ASN A 21 -10.30 -0.38 21.12
CA ASN A 21 -10.82 -1.24 22.16
C ASN A 21 -11.18 -2.64 21.61
N LYS A 22 -11.67 -3.52 22.50
CA LYS A 22 -12.05 -4.90 22.17
C LYS A 22 -13.11 -5.01 21.06
N LYS A 23 -13.97 -4.00 20.90
CA LYS A 23 -15.00 -3.94 19.86
C LYS A 23 -14.48 -3.38 18.53
N GLY A 24 -13.20 -3.04 18.44
CA GLY A 24 -12.64 -2.38 17.27
C GLY A 24 -13.02 -0.89 17.15
N GLU A 25 -13.54 -0.28 18.21
CA GLU A 25 -13.86 1.14 18.22
C GLU A 25 -12.60 1.97 18.46
N ILE A 26 -12.49 3.10 17.77
CA ILE A 26 -11.39 4.06 17.93
C ILE A 26 -11.59 4.82 19.23
N CYS A 27 -10.63 4.72 20.15
CA CYS A 27 -10.62 5.42 21.43
C CYS A 27 -9.74 6.67 21.43
N SER A 28 -8.67 6.67 20.64
CA SER A 28 -7.77 7.82 20.48
C SER A 28 -7.13 7.78 19.10
N VAL A 29 -6.93 8.93 18.47
CA VAL A 29 -6.22 9.11 17.22
C VAL A 29 -5.31 10.31 17.31
N THR A 30 -4.08 10.16 16.90
CA THR A 30 -3.11 11.23 16.73
C THR A 30 -2.36 11.07 15.43
N GLN A 31 -2.01 12.19 14.80
CA GLN A 31 -1.32 12.19 13.52
C GLN A 31 -0.32 13.35 13.48
N ARG A 32 0.83 13.12 12.83
CA ARG A 32 1.85 14.13 12.58
C ARG A 32 2.50 13.93 11.23
N GLU A 33 2.53 14.97 10.43
CA GLU A 33 3.28 15.02 9.18
C GLU A 33 4.78 15.10 9.44
N PHE A 34 5.58 14.67 8.46
CA PHE A 34 7.03 14.80 8.45
C PHE A 34 7.54 15.25 7.09
N THR A 35 8.78 15.73 7.05
CA THR A 35 9.36 16.38 5.86
C THR A 35 9.59 15.41 4.73
N GLN A 36 9.21 15.84 3.52
CA GLN A 36 9.48 15.13 2.26
C GLN A 36 10.66 15.80 1.57
N TYR A 37 11.67 15.04 1.14
CA TYR A 37 12.86 15.58 0.48
C TYR A 37 12.89 15.16 -0.99
N PHE A 38 13.13 16.13 -1.88
CA PHE A 38 13.20 15.95 -3.33
C PHE A 38 14.53 16.48 -3.89
N PRO A 39 15.67 15.81 -3.60
CA PRO A 39 17.00 16.38 -3.89
C PRO A 39 17.32 16.50 -5.37
N LYS A 40 16.69 15.68 -6.23
CA LYS A 40 16.81 15.70 -7.69
C LYS A 40 15.49 15.30 -8.34
N PRO A 41 15.25 15.62 -9.63
CA PRO A 41 14.08 15.12 -10.34
C PRO A 41 13.93 13.60 -10.24
N GLY A 42 12.76 13.13 -9.83
CA GLY A 42 12.46 11.70 -9.63
C GLY A 42 13.07 11.07 -8.38
N TRP A 43 13.78 11.82 -7.54
CA TRP A 43 14.30 11.35 -6.25
C TRP A 43 13.38 11.75 -5.11
N VAL A 44 13.07 10.80 -4.24
CA VAL A 44 12.25 11.03 -3.05
C VAL A 44 12.92 10.39 -1.85
N GLU A 45 13.08 11.16 -0.78
CA GLU A 45 13.77 10.74 0.44
C GLU A 45 13.02 11.16 1.68
N HIS A 46 13.20 10.41 2.76
CA HIS A 46 12.75 10.75 4.11
C HIS A 46 13.92 10.72 5.10
N ASP A 47 13.84 11.51 6.15
CA ASP A 47 14.71 11.38 7.31
C ASP A 47 14.14 10.27 8.22
N ALA A 48 14.90 9.20 8.41
CA ALA A 48 14.47 8.06 9.22
C ALA A 48 14.36 8.40 10.72
N ASP A 49 15.16 9.34 11.22
CA ASP A 49 15.05 9.82 12.60
C ASP A 49 13.83 10.72 12.80
N GLU A 50 13.44 11.50 11.79
CA GLU A 50 12.19 12.27 11.82
C GLU A 50 10.97 11.34 11.81
N ILE A 51 10.99 10.24 11.00
CA ILE A 51 9.96 9.20 11.06
C ILE A 51 9.85 8.61 12.46
N TRP A 52 10.97 8.27 13.08
CA TRP A 52 10.99 7.74 14.45
C TRP A 52 10.47 8.73 15.47
N ALA A 53 10.98 9.96 15.45
CA ALA A 53 10.61 10.99 16.43
C ALA A 53 9.12 11.35 16.35
N SER A 54 8.59 11.49 15.14
CA SER A 54 7.16 11.78 14.94
C SER A 54 6.28 10.59 15.34
N MET A 55 6.69 9.33 15.06
CA MET A 55 5.97 8.14 15.48
C MET A 55 5.92 8.00 17.01
N LEU A 56 7.05 8.19 17.68
CA LEU A 56 7.09 8.16 19.13
C LEU A 56 6.20 9.28 19.73
N GLY A 57 6.25 10.47 19.13
CA GLY A 57 5.43 11.61 19.55
C GLY A 57 3.93 11.30 19.48
N VAL A 58 3.44 10.77 18.37
CA VAL A 58 2.01 10.42 18.23
C VAL A 58 1.62 9.25 19.12
N ALA A 59 2.49 8.27 19.36
CA ALA A 59 2.20 7.16 20.28
C ALA A 59 1.99 7.65 21.72
N VAL A 60 2.91 8.48 22.22
CA VAL A 60 2.81 9.08 23.57
C VAL A 60 1.58 9.98 23.69
N GLU A 61 1.33 10.81 22.67
CA GLU A 61 0.18 11.73 22.64
C GLU A 61 -1.15 10.97 22.65
N ALA A 62 -1.27 9.89 21.87
CA ALA A 62 -2.48 9.06 21.82
C ALA A 62 -2.82 8.42 23.18
N MET A 63 -1.81 7.94 23.90
CA MET A 63 -1.98 7.42 25.27
C MET A 63 -2.42 8.52 26.24
N ASN A 64 -1.78 9.68 26.18
CA ASN A 64 -2.06 10.81 27.08
C ASN A 64 -3.49 11.36 26.93
N ILE A 65 -4.03 11.42 25.70
CA ILE A 65 -5.39 11.92 25.42
C ILE A 65 -6.46 11.17 26.25
N ILE A 66 -6.29 9.87 26.42
CA ILE A 66 -7.26 9.03 27.14
C ILE A 66 -6.76 8.57 28.50
N GLY A 67 -5.58 9.05 28.95
CA GLY A 67 -4.96 8.67 30.22
C GLY A 67 -4.61 7.18 30.29
N ALA A 68 -4.22 6.57 29.17
CA ALA A 68 -3.83 5.17 29.12
C ALA A 68 -2.40 4.98 29.63
N GLU A 69 -2.21 4.02 30.51
CA GLU A 69 -0.90 3.57 30.98
C GLU A 69 -0.37 2.44 30.09
N PRO A 70 0.95 2.17 30.05
CA PRO A 70 1.51 1.06 29.27
C PRO A 70 0.85 -0.29 29.55
N SER A 71 0.45 -0.55 30.79
CA SER A 71 -0.26 -1.77 31.22
C SER A 71 -1.69 -1.90 30.67
N ASP A 72 -2.27 -0.79 30.17
CA ASP A 72 -3.56 -0.81 29.50
C ASP A 72 -3.46 -1.26 28.04
N ILE A 73 -2.26 -1.26 27.46
CA ILE A 73 -2.01 -1.66 26.08
C ILE A 73 -1.67 -3.16 26.02
N ALA A 74 -2.48 -3.93 25.31
CA ALA A 74 -2.28 -5.37 25.15
C ALA A 74 -1.11 -5.70 24.24
N ALA A 75 -1.00 -4.98 23.12
CA ALA A 75 0.05 -5.12 22.15
C ALA A 75 0.13 -3.89 21.21
N ILE A 76 1.25 -3.79 20.52
CA ILE A 76 1.49 -2.85 19.42
C ILE A 76 1.46 -3.61 18.10
N GLY A 77 0.65 -3.13 17.15
CA GLY A 77 0.69 -3.49 15.74
C GLY A 77 1.27 -2.35 14.91
N ILE A 78 2.13 -2.68 13.95
CA ILE A 78 2.80 -1.71 13.08
C ILE A 78 2.37 -1.94 11.64
N THR A 79 1.98 -0.88 10.98
CA THR A 79 1.79 -0.86 9.52
C THR A 79 2.55 0.30 8.92
N ASN A 80 2.96 0.19 7.66
CA ASN A 80 3.90 1.13 7.10
C ASN A 80 3.78 1.26 5.58
N GLN A 81 4.18 2.42 5.06
CA GLN A 81 4.57 2.57 3.66
C GLN A 81 5.61 1.49 3.33
N ARG A 82 5.33 0.69 2.30
CA ARG A 82 6.18 -0.44 1.92
C ARG A 82 7.41 0.03 1.13
N GLU A 83 8.36 -0.86 0.92
CA GLU A 83 9.56 -0.73 0.05
C GLU A 83 10.54 0.38 0.42
N THR A 84 10.13 1.37 1.21
CA THR A 84 11.01 2.46 1.67
C THR A 84 12.20 1.87 2.42
N THR A 85 13.40 2.21 1.98
CA THR A 85 14.65 1.54 2.31
C THR A 85 15.47 2.36 3.28
N ILE A 86 15.75 1.81 4.46
CA ILE A 86 16.57 2.43 5.50
C ILE A 86 17.79 1.55 5.75
N VAL A 87 18.98 2.16 5.81
CA VAL A 87 20.23 1.48 6.19
C VAL A 87 20.88 2.27 7.30
N TRP A 88 21.27 1.59 8.38
CA TRP A 88 21.83 2.24 9.57
C TRP A 88 23.02 1.46 10.15
N ASP A 89 23.82 2.16 10.94
CA ASP A 89 24.91 1.56 11.71
C ASP A 89 24.34 0.74 12.88
N LYS A 90 24.70 -0.53 12.93
CA LYS A 90 24.25 -1.46 13.98
C LYS A 90 24.67 -1.04 15.39
N ASN A 91 25.81 -0.36 15.54
CA ASN A 91 26.39 -0.04 16.84
C ASN A 91 25.89 1.31 17.38
N THR A 92 25.71 2.31 16.51
CA THR A 92 25.27 3.64 16.90
C THR A 92 23.76 3.84 16.76
N GLY A 93 23.14 3.11 15.83
CA GLY A 93 21.72 3.28 15.48
C GLY A 93 21.48 4.46 14.55
N ASP A 94 22.52 5.07 13.97
CA ASP A 94 22.39 6.22 13.09
C ASP A 94 22.16 5.77 11.64
N PRO A 95 21.17 6.31 10.93
CA PRO A 95 21.03 6.12 9.50
C PRO A 95 22.27 6.63 8.75
N ILE A 96 22.77 5.87 7.77
CA ILE A 96 23.96 6.26 7.00
C ILE A 96 23.64 7.23 5.84
N CYS A 97 22.37 7.36 5.51
CA CYS A 97 21.80 8.32 4.54
C CYS A 97 20.28 8.43 4.78
N HIS A 98 19.63 9.39 4.13
CA HIS A 98 18.18 9.45 4.11
C HIS A 98 17.57 8.14 3.59
N ALA A 99 16.41 7.77 4.11
CA ALA A 99 15.61 6.66 3.60
C ALA A 99 15.22 6.91 2.14
N ILE A 100 15.42 5.93 1.26
CA ILE A 100 15.00 6.02 -0.14
C ILE A 100 13.57 5.53 -0.24
N VAL A 101 12.65 6.45 -0.59
CA VAL A 101 11.21 6.19 -0.60
C VAL A 101 10.81 5.31 -1.78
N TRP A 102 9.72 4.56 -1.64
CA TRP A 102 9.14 3.69 -2.67
C TRP A 102 8.88 4.41 -4.01
N GLN A 103 8.54 5.70 -3.99
CA GLN A 103 8.31 6.54 -5.18
C GLN A 103 9.60 6.91 -5.94
N CYS A 104 10.77 6.74 -5.32
CA CYS A 104 12.04 7.19 -5.88
C CYS A 104 12.46 6.38 -7.10
N ARG A 105 12.79 7.06 -8.19
CA ARG A 105 13.14 6.44 -9.47
C ARG A 105 14.65 6.33 -9.75
N ARG A 106 15.53 6.68 -8.78
CA ARG A 106 16.99 6.74 -8.96
C ARG A 106 17.63 5.43 -9.43
N THR A 107 16.96 4.30 -9.24
CA THR A 107 17.47 2.97 -9.61
C THR A 107 16.83 2.41 -10.88
N ALA A 108 16.07 3.21 -11.63
CA ALA A 108 15.38 2.76 -12.84
C ALA A 108 16.34 2.18 -13.90
N GLU A 109 17.45 2.88 -14.17
CA GLU A 109 18.47 2.41 -15.13
C GLU A 109 19.09 1.08 -14.72
N PHE A 110 19.30 0.87 -13.41
CA PHE A 110 19.80 -0.41 -12.92
C PHE A 110 18.76 -1.53 -13.11
N CYS A 111 17.48 -1.25 -12.90
CA CYS A 111 16.40 -2.21 -13.21
C CYS A 111 16.39 -2.57 -14.70
N ASP A 112 16.57 -1.61 -15.59
CA ASP A 112 16.63 -1.86 -17.04
C ASP A 112 17.83 -2.73 -17.40
N SER A 113 18.99 -2.52 -16.79
CA SER A 113 20.17 -3.38 -16.98
C SER A 113 19.92 -4.84 -16.54
N LEU A 114 19.12 -5.07 -15.50
CA LEU A 114 18.74 -6.42 -15.08
C LEU A 114 17.77 -7.08 -16.08
N LYS A 115 16.85 -6.30 -16.66
CA LYS A 115 15.96 -6.77 -17.73
C LYS A 115 16.75 -7.15 -18.99
N GLU A 116 17.70 -6.34 -19.40
CA GLU A 116 18.61 -6.62 -20.54
C GLU A 116 19.44 -7.90 -20.34
N LYS A 117 19.80 -8.23 -19.10
CA LYS A 117 20.42 -9.51 -18.76
C LYS A 117 19.46 -10.72 -18.78
N GLY A 118 18.17 -10.50 -19.06
CA GLY A 118 17.17 -11.55 -19.10
C GLY A 118 16.72 -12.07 -17.73
N LEU A 119 16.87 -11.31 -16.67
CA LEU A 119 16.59 -11.74 -15.29
C LEU A 119 15.12 -11.57 -14.87
N THR A 120 14.28 -10.96 -15.69
CA THR A 120 12.88 -10.64 -15.38
C THR A 120 12.10 -11.86 -14.86
N GLU A 121 12.16 -12.96 -15.59
CA GLU A 121 11.41 -14.17 -15.21
C GLU A 121 11.96 -14.84 -13.94
N LYS A 122 13.27 -14.85 -13.76
CA LYS A 122 13.91 -15.36 -12.53
C LYS A 122 13.42 -14.62 -11.30
N PHE A 123 13.40 -13.28 -11.35
CA PHE A 123 12.90 -12.45 -10.24
C PHE A 123 11.41 -12.66 -10.03
N ARG A 124 10.60 -12.66 -11.09
CA ARG A 124 9.16 -12.87 -11.02
C ARG A 124 8.79 -14.19 -10.33
N GLN A 125 9.41 -15.30 -10.72
CA GLN A 125 9.10 -16.62 -10.16
C GLN A 125 9.51 -16.75 -8.68
N LYS A 126 10.59 -16.09 -8.27
CA LYS A 126 11.07 -16.16 -6.90
C LYS A 126 10.37 -15.17 -5.96
N THR A 127 10.13 -13.97 -6.42
CA THR A 127 9.63 -12.87 -5.57
C THR A 127 8.18 -12.48 -5.84
N GLY A 128 7.60 -12.90 -6.96
CA GLY A 128 6.27 -12.44 -7.41
C GLY A 128 6.26 -11.04 -8.01
N LEU A 129 7.42 -10.36 -8.08
CA LEU A 129 7.51 -8.95 -8.43
C LEU A 129 8.11 -8.75 -9.83
N VAL A 130 7.84 -7.58 -10.40
CA VAL A 130 8.50 -7.10 -11.61
C VAL A 130 9.82 -6.40 -11.25
N LEU A 131 10.77 -6.33 -12.19
CA LEU A 131 11.99 -5.54 -12.02
C LEU A 131 11.65 -4.05 -12.17
N ASP A 132 11.50 -3.36 -11.07
CA ASP A 132 11.19 -1.92 -11.01
C ASP A 132 11.86 -1.24 -9.82
N ALA A 133 12.19 0.05 -9.99
CA ALA A 133 12.76 0.90 -8.94
C ALA A 133 11.83 1.09 -7.72
N TYR A 134 10.59 0.66 -7.81
CA TYR A 134 9.61 0.67 -6.74
C TYR A 134 10.10 -0.13 -5.52
N PHE A 135 10.69 -1.30 -5.73
CA PHE A 135 11.05 -2.26 -4.69
C PHE A 135 12.41 -1.97 -4.02
N SER A 136 12.65 -2.54 -2.83
CA SER A 136 13.79 -2.16 -1.97
C SER A 136 15.16 -2.61 -2.49
N GLY A 137 15.25 -3.79 -3.13
CA GLY A 137 16.54 -4.43 -3.45
C GLY A 137 17.52 -3.55 -4.23
N THR A 138 17.04 -2.87 -5.28
CA THR A 138 17.88 -1.98 -6.08
C THR A 138 18.28 -0.72 -5.33
N LYS A 139 17.47 -0.26 -4.37
CA LYS A 139 17.80 0.88 -3.49
C LYS A 139 18.90 0.53 -2.51
N ILE A 140 18.87 -0.68 -1.93
CA ILE A 140 19.97 -1.17 -1.07
C ILE A 140 21.27 -1.22 -1.87
N ARG A 141 21.21 -1.82 -3.09
CA ARG A 141 22.38 -1.86 -3.98
C ARG A 141 22.93 -0.46 -4.25
N TRP A 142 22.05 0.50 -4.56
CA TRP A 142 22.45 1.88 -4.79
C TRP A 142 23.14 2.51 -3.57
N ILE A 143 22.61 2.29 -2.36
CA ILE A 143 23.22 2.81 -1.12
C ILE A 143 24.62 2.23 -0.94
N LEU A 144 24.78 0.92 -1.11
CA LEU A 144 26.09 0.26 -0.96
C LEU A 144 27.14 0.77 -1.97
N ASP A 145 26.71 1.17 -3.16
CA ASP A 145 27.61 1.66 -4.21
C ASP A 145 27.89 3.17 -4.12
N ASN A 146 26.98 3.97 -3.54
CA ASN A 146 27.07 5.43 -3.59
C ASN A 146 27.36 6.10 -2.24
N VAL A 147 27.10 5.44 -1.12
CA VAL A 147 27.44 5.98 0.21
C VAL A 147 28.86 5.57 0.57
N PRO A 148 29.75 6.50 0.95
CA PRO A 148 31.15 6.20 1.24
C PRO A 148 31.32 5.08 2.27
N LYS A 149 32.12 4.06 1.94
CA LYS A 149 32.44 2.88 2.77
C LYS A 149 31.23 1.99 3.14
N ALA A 150 30.04 2.23 2.59
CA ALA A 150 28.85 1.45 2.93
C ALA A 150 29.03 -0.03 2.61
N ARG A 151 29.53 -0.36 1.41
CA ARG A 151 29.75 -1.76 1.00
C ARG A 151 30.70 -2.50 1.94
N GLU A 152 31.88 -1.95 2.19
CA GLU A 152 32.87 -2.55 3.08
C GLU A 152 32.33 -2.75 4.51
N ARG A 153 31.56 -1.78 5.00
CA ARG A 153 30.93 -1.84 6.33
C ARG A 153 29.83 -2.90 6.38
N ALA A 154 29.01 -3.01 5.32
CA ALA A 154 27.97 -4.02 5.20
C ALA A 154 28.58 -5.44 5.17
N GLU A 155 29.64 -5.65 4.41
CA GLU A 155 30.38 -6.94 4.35
C GLU A 155 30.96 -7.33 5.70
N ARG A 156 31.35 -6.37 6.53
CA ARG A 156 31.83 -6.63 7.91
C ARG A 156 30.70 -6.81 8.93
N GLY A 157 29.41 -6.71 8.49
CA GLY A 157 28.25 -6.85 9.37
C GLY A 157 28.03 -5.66 10.32
N GLU A 158 28.52 -4.47 9.95
CA GLU A 158 28.38 -3.23 10.71
C GLU A 158 27.08 -2.47 10.37
N LEU A 159 26.47 -2.78 9.23
CA LEU A 159 25.26 -2.14 8.76
C LEU A 159 24.06 -3.08 8.79
N LEU A 160 22.89 -2.52 9.11
CA LEU A 160 21.60 -3.19 9.05
C LEU A 160 20.70 -2.50 8.01
N PHE A 161 19.87 -3.29 7.38
CA PHE A 161 18.80 -2.84 6.50
C PHE A 161 17.43 -3.11 7.13
N GLY A 162 16.47 -2.27 6.85
CA GLY A 162 15.06 -2.50 7.12
C GLY A 162 14.15 -1.65 6.27
N THR A 163 12.93 -2.11 6.11
CA THR A 163 11.78 -1.29 5.78
C THR A 163 11.32 -0.54 7.03
N VAL A 164 10.32 0.33 6.91
CA VAL A 164 9.98 1.26 8.00
C VAL A 164 9.56 0.53 9.28
N GLU A 165 8.80 -0.57 9.18
CA GLU A 165 8.42 -1.36 10.36
C GLU A 165 9.63 -1.98 11.06
N THR A 166 10.61 -2.47 10.32
CA THR A 166 11.86 -3.02 10.88
C THR A 166 12.62 -1.95 11.66
N TRP A 167 12.72 -0.73 11.09
CA TRP A 167 13.30 0.43 11.75
C TRP A 167 12.57 0.78 13.04
N LEU A 168 11.24 0.83 13.01
CA LEU A 168 10.43 1.14 14.19
C LEU A 168 10.56 0.07 15.27
N ILE A 169 10.54 -1.22 14.92
CA ILE A 169 10.74 -2.32 15.87
C ILE A 169 12.13 -2.21 16.50
N TRP A 170 13.16 -1.95 15.69
CA TRP A 170 14.53 -1.80 16.16
C TRP A 170 14.66 -0.62 17.13
N LYS A 171 14.05 0.54 16.84
CA LYS A 171 14.06 1.72 17.72
C LYS A 171 13.22 1.48 18.99
N LEU A 172 12.05 0.88 18.89
CA LEU A 172 11.17 0.55 20.04
C LEU A 172 11.85 -0.41 21.02
N THR A 173 12.67 -1.33 20.52
CA THR A 173 13.41 -2.33 21.33
C THR A 173 14.84 -1.89 21.67
N LYS A 174 15.21 -0.65 21.36
CA LYS A 174 16.59 -0.13 21.53
C LYS A 174 17.67 -1.04 20.95
N GLY A 175 17.42 -1.57 19.76
CA GLY A 175 18.37 -2.38 19.01
C GLY A 175 18.41 -3.86 19.40
N ALA A 176 17.52 -4.31 20.28
CA ALA A 176 17.49 -5.71 20.70
C ALA A 176 16.90 -6.65 19.63
N VAL A 177 16.04 -6.14 18.74
CA VAL A 177 15.31 -6.95 17.76
C VAL A 177 15.47 -6.38 16.35
N HIS A 178 15.96 -7.21 15.41
CA HIS A 178 16.10 -6.89 13.99
C HIS A 178 15.31 -7.90 13.16
N VAL A 179 14.05 -7.58 12.87
CA VAL A 179 13.09 -8.46 12.20
C VAL A 179 12.25 -7.67 11.18
N THR A 180 11.69 -8.37 10.23
CA THR A 180 10.64 -7.89 9.32
C THR A 180 9.51 -8.91 9.26
N ASP A 181 8.32 -8.50 8.83
CA ASP A 181 7.26 -9.45 8.55
C ASP A 181 7.30 -9.96 7.10
N TYR A 182 6.63 -11.08 6.83
CA TYR A 182 6.59 -11.69 5.49
C TYR A 182 5.98 -10.75 4.44
N SER A 183 4.98 -9.93 4.80
CA SER A 183 4.35 -9.03 3.84
C SER A 183 5.31 -7.93 3.37
N ASN A 184 6.04 -7.28 4.29
CA ASN A 184 7.08 -6.31 3.95
C ASN A 184 8.29 -6.96 3.27
N ALA A 185 8.74 -8.13 3.76
CA ALA A 185 9.83 -8.88 3.13
C ALA A 185 9.51 -9.18 1.65
N SER A 186 8.27 -9.56 1.33
CA SER A 186 7.82 -9.85 -0.04
C SER A 186 7.87 -8.62 -0.97
N ARG A 187 8.03 -7.41 -0.43
CA ARG A 187 8.15 -6.15 -1.21
C ARG A 187 9.58 -5.70 -1.45
N THR A 188 10.55 -6.45 -0.97
CA THR A 188 11.97 -6.07 -1.08
C THR A 188 12.62 -6.46 -2.40
N MET A 189 12.01 -7.35 -3.17
CA MET A 189 12.62 -7.99 -4.35
C MET A 189 13.83 -8.88 -4.01
N LEU A 190 14.01 -9.22 -2.72
CA LEU A 190 15.08 -10.10 -2.21
C LEU A 190 14.53 -11.39 -1.59
N PHE A 191 13.24 -11.40 -1.27
CA PHE A 191 12.58 -12.46 -0.52
C PHE A 191 11.93 -13.46 -1.46
N ASN A 192 12.26 -14.74 -1.28
CA ASN A 192 11.63 -15.82 -2.03
C ASN A 192 10.29 -16.19 -1.38
N ILE A 193 9.19 -15.81 -2.04
CA ILE A 193 7.83 -16.03 -1.51
C ILE A 193 7.43 -17.51 -1.45
N ASN A 194 8.18 -18.40 -2.11
CA ASN A 194 7.91 -19.84 -2.10
C ASN A 194 8.61 -20.55 -0.93
N THR A 195 9.80 -20.08 -0.53
CA THR A 195 10.60 -20.65 0.55
C THR A 195 10.50 -19.89 1.87
N LEU A 196 9.92 -18.69 1.83
CA LEU A 196 9.75 -17.77 2.97
C LEU A 196 11.08 -17.36 3.63
N ASP A 197 12.09 -17.15 2.81
CA ASP A 197 13.42 -16.69 3.25
C ASP A 197 14.05 -15.79 2.15
N TRP A 198 15.13 -15.12 2.51
CA TRP A 198 15.95 -14.35 1.57
C TRP A 198 16.54 -15.28 0.51
N ASP A 199 16.50 -14.87 -0.75
CA ASP A 199 16.99 -15.69 -1.88
C ASP A 199 18.47 -15.40 -2.15
N ASP A 200 19.35 -16.37 -1.87
CA ASP A 200 20.80 -16.21 -2.00
C ASP A 200 21.26 -15.91 -3.44
N GLU A 201 20.59 -16.47 -4.47
CA GLU A 201 20.95 -16.16 -5.86
C GLU A 201 20.60 -14.71 -6.23
N ILE A 202 19.49 -14.17 -5.70
CA ILE A 202 19.12 -12.77 -5.89
C ILE A 202 20.09 -11.86 -5.12
N LEU A 203 20.45 -12.24 -3.90
CA LEU A 203 21.42 -11.48 -3.10
C LEU A 203 22.78 -11.41 -3.80
N GLU A 204 23.24 -12.50 -4.40
CA GLU A 204 24.47 -12.54 -5.20
C GLU A 204 24.37 -11.63 -6.42
N GLU A 205 23.28 -11.70 -7.19
CA GLU A 205 23.05 -10.86 -8.39
C GLU A 205 23.02 -9.37 -8.05
N LEU A 206 22.37 -9.00 -6.95
CA LEU A 206 22.32 -7.63 -6.48
C LEU A 206 23.53 -7.23 -5.62
N GLN A 207 24.44 -8.18 -5.31
CA GLN A 207 25.63 -7.99 -4.45
C GLN A 207 25.26 -7.36 -3.10
N ILE A 208 24.25 -7.93 -2.42
CA ILE A 208 23.79 -7.50 -1.10
C ILE A 208 24.21 -8.51 -0.05
N PRO A 209 25.00 -8.13 0.96
CA PRO A 209 25.39 -9.04 2.04
C PRO A 209 24.19 -9.49 2.87
N ARG A 210 23.98 -10.81 3.00
CA ARG A 210 22.86 -11.37 3.78
C ARG A 210 22.88 -10.94 5.25
N CYS A 211 24.06 -10.69 5.83
CA CYS A 211 24.20 -10.31 7.23
C CYS A 211 23.58 -8.96 7.61
N MET A 212 23.24 -8.11 6.62
CA MET A 212 22.56 -6.86 6.88
C MET A 212 21.02 -6.98 6.87
N LEU A 213 20.46 -8.13 6.50
CA LEU A 213 19.03 -8.33 6.34
C LEU A 213 18.36 -8.75 7.66
N PRO A 214 17.14 -8.29 7.95
CA PRO A 214 16.39 -8.67 9.14
C PRO A 214 15.91 -10.12 9.07
N THR A 215 15.60 -10.72 10.21
CA THR A 215 14.98 -12.04 10.26
C THR A 215 13.52 -11.96 9.85
N PRO A 216 13.07 -12.66 8.79
CA PRO A 216 11.67 -12.66 8.39
C PRO A 216 10.83 -13.46 9.39
N LYS A 217 9.63 -12.95 9.70
CA LYS A 217 8.67 -13.58 10.63
C LYS A 217 7.23 -13.48 10.12
N PRO A 218 6.30 -14.29 10.63
CA PRO A 218 4.88 -14.11 10.35
C PRO A 218 4.38 -12.72 10.73
N SER A 219 3.33 -12.24 10.07
CA SER A 219 2.75 -10.91 10.31
C SER A 219 2.06 -10.79 11.68
N SER A 220 1.59 -11.92 12.24
CA SER A 220 1.02 -12.03 13.58
C SER A 220 1.89 -12.96 14.43
N CYS A 221 2.77 -12.40 15.21
CA CYS A 221 3.60 -13.11 16.20
C CYS A 221 4.26 -12.07 17.13
N ILE A 222 4.70 -12.49 18.30
CA ILE A 222 5.45 -11.62 19.21
C ILE A 222 6.88 -11.47 18.65
N TYR A 223 7.23 -10.25 18.22
CA TYR A 223 8.57 -9.90 17.74
C TYR A 223 9.53 -9.57 18.88
N GLY A 224 9.01 -8.96 19.95
CA GLY A 224 9.72 -8.53 21.15
C GLY A 224 8.81 -7.62 21.98
N GLU A 225 9.43 -6.91 22.92
CA GLU A 225 8.73 -5.92 23.76
C GLU A 225 9.44 -4.57 23.66
N THR A 226 8.69 -3.47 23.86
CA THR A 226 9.28 -2.13 23.91
C THR A 226 10.23 -2.03 25.11
N ASP A 227 11.36 -1.35 24.93
CA ASP A 227 12.20 -0.95 26.06
C ASP A 227 11.39 0.00 26.96
N PRO A 228 11.34 -0.25 28.29
CA PRO A 228 10.52 0.56 29.20
C PRO A 228 10.83 2.06 29.19
N SER A 229 12.04 2.46 28.79
CA SER A 229 12.42 3.87 28.68
C SER A 229 11.81 4.59 27.45
N VAL A 230 11.21 3.85 26.52
CA VAL A 230 10.62 4.41 25.29
C VAL A 230 9.18 4.83 25.50
N LEU A 231 8.32 3.93 26.02
CA LEU A 231 6.89 4.20 26.26
C LEU A 231 6.47 4.05 27.73
N GLY A 232 7.43 4.05 28.65
CA GLY A 232 7.14 3.97 30.09
C GLY A 232 6.86 2.55 30.60
N GLY A 233 6.89 1.53 29.76
CA GLY A 233 6.65 0.14 30.11
C GLY A 233 7.00 -0.83 28.99
N ALA A 234 7.12 -2.12 29.33
CA ALA A 234 7.30 -3.18 28.33
C ALA A 234 5.93 -3.54 27.72
N ILE A 235 5.75 -3.27 26.44
CA ILE A 235 4.54 -3.57 25.69
C ILE A 235 4.92 -4.53 24.54
N PRO A 236 4.22 -5.67 24.38
CA PRO A 236 4.50 -6.60 23.28
C PRO A 236 4.32 -5.94 21.92
N ILE A 237 5.31 -6.08 21.02
CA ILE A 237 5.20 -5.73 19.60
C ILE A 237 4.83 -7.03 18.89
N ALA A 238 3.59 -7.16 18.42
CA ALA A 238 3.04 -8.46 18.08
C ALA A 238 2.33 -8.55 16.72
N GLY A 239 2.29 -7.45 15.97
CA GLY A 239 1.76 -7.41 14.61
C GLY A 239 2.59 -6.48 13.73
N ALA A 240 2.87 -6.90 12.49
CA ALA A 240 3.45 -6.04 11.48
C ALA A 240 2.94 -6.45 10.09
N ALA A 241 2.60 -5.46 9.27
CA ALA A 241 2.24 -5.67 7.87
C ALA A 241 2.41 -4.39 7.05
N GLY A 242 2.76 -4.54 5.78
CA GLY A 242 2.71 -3.44 4.83
C GLY A 242 1.30 -2.82 4.77
N ASP A 243 1.21 -1.53 4.49
CA ASP A 243 -0.03 -0.75 4.55
C ASP A 243 -1.19 -1.38 3.77
N GLN A 244 -0.92 -1.87 2.57
CA GLN A 244 -1.96 -2.45 1.71
C GLN A 244 -2.39 -3.84 2.17
N GLN A 245 -1.47 -4.65 2.68
CA GLN A 245 -1.75 -5.94 3.28
C GLN A 245 -2.50 -5.79 4.61
N SER A 246 -2.10 -4.81 5.41
CA SER A 246 -2.79 -4.46 6.64
C SER A 246 -4.24 -4.02 6.36
N ALA A 247 -4.46 -3.18 5.34
CA ALA A 247 -5.81 -2.79 4.92
C ALA A 247 -6.64 -4.00 4.44
N LEU A 248 -6.04 -4.93 3.69
CA LEU A 248 -6.72 -6.16 3.28
C LEU A 248 -7.17 -6.98 4.50
N PHE A 249 -6.32 -7.08 5.52
CA PHE A 249 -6.65 -7.78 6.77
C PHE A 249 -7.72 -7.02 7.59
N GLY A 250 -7.58 -5.71 7.73
CA GLY A 250 -8.54 -4.84 8.42
C GLY A 250 -9.92 -4.81 7.77
N GLN A 251 -9.97 -4.95 6.45
CA GLN A 251 -11.21 -5.16 5.69
C GLN A 251 -11.76 -6.59 5.82
N THR A 252 -11.15 -7.44 6.65
CA THR A 252 -11.57 -8.83 6.82
C THR A 252 -11.67 -9.64 5.53
N CYS A 253 -10.76 -9.42 4.59
CA CYS A 253 -10.68 -10.14 3.31
C CYS A 253 -9.99 -11.50 3.50
N PHE A 254 -10.58 -12.38 4.29
CA PHE A 254 -9.94 -13.63 4.76
C PHE A 254 -10.11 -14.82 3.83
N LYS A 255 -10.99 -14.72 2.83
CA LYS A 255 -11.25 -15.81 1.88
C LYS A 255 -10.66 -15.50 0.51
N PRO A 256 -10.24 -16.53 -0.25
CA PRO A 256 -9.91 -16.34 -1.65
C PRO A 256 -11.07 -15.67 -2.42
N GLY A 257 -10.75 -14.65 -3.23
CA GLY A 257 -11.73 -13.82 -3.94
C GLY A 257 -12.24 -12.60 -3.17
N ASP A 258 -11.97 -12.50 -1.86
CA ASP A 258 -12.17 -11.25 -1.15
C ASP A 258 -11.14 -10.22 -1.64
N ALA A 259 -11.61 -9.04 -2.00
CA ALA A 259 -10.75 -7.97 -2.50
C ALA A 259 -11.07 -6.63 -1.84
N LYS A 260 -10.04 -5.80 -1.76
CA LYS A 260 -10.19 -4.41 -1.31
C LYS A 260 -9.61 -3.44 -2.33
N ASN A 261 -10.11 -2.22 -2.33
CA ASN A 261 -9.53 -1.06 -3.02
C ASN A 261 -9.43 0.12 -2.07
N THR A 262 -8.21 0.59 -1.84
CA THR A 262 -7.96 1.82 -1.09
C THR A 262 -7.86 3.00 -2.06
N TYR A 263 -8.80 3.94 -1.98
CA TYR A 263 -8.86 5.14 -2.81
C TYR A 263 -8.09 6.30 -2.15
N GLY A 264 -6.78 6.34 -2.34
CA GLY A 264 -5.90 7.42 -1.92
C GLY A 264 -5.52 8.36 -3.07
N THR A 265 -4.32 8.89 -3.08
CA THR A 265 -3.72 9.65 -4.20
C THR A 265 -3.73 8.81 -5.48
N GLY A 266 -3.30 7.54 -5.38
CA GLY A 266 -3.59 6.46 -6.31
C GLY A 266 -4.61 5.49 -5.72
N CYS A 267 -4.85 4.35 -6.40
CA CYS A 267 -5.59 3.23 -5.84
C CYS A 267 -4.70 1.99 -5.78
N PHE A 268 -4.87 1.24 -4.70
CA PHE A 268 -4.20 -0.04 -4.52
C PHE A 268 -5.23 -1.14 -4.28
N LEU A 269 -5.35 -2.02 -5.28
CA LEU A 269 -6.26 -3.14 -5.23
C LEU A 269 -5.50 -4.40 -4.83
N LEU A 270 -5.99 -5.10 -3.83
CA LEU A 270 -5.49 -6.41 -3.44
C LEU A 270 -6.63 -7.41 -3.41
N MET A 271 -6.38 -8.60 -3.96
CA MET A 271 -7.27 -9.75 -3.88
C MET A 271 -6.56 -10.90 -3.18
N ASN A 272 -7.19 -11.44 -2.13
CA ASN A 272 -6.74 -12.68 -1.49
C ASN A 272 -6.84 -13.84 -2.48
N THR A 273 -5.73 -14.54 -2.73
CA THR A 273 -5.65 -15.69 -3.64
C THR A 273 -5.51 -17.03 -2.90
N GLY A 274 -5.49 -17.01 -1.56
CA GLY A 274 -5.37 -18.21 -0.74
C GLY A 274 -3.93 -18.58 -0.39
N GLU A 275 -3.70 -19.87 -0.10
CA GLU A 275 -2.43 -20.39 0.44
C GLU A 275 -1.38 -20.71 -0.64
N LYS A 276 -1.64 -20.41 -1.91
CA LYS A 276 -0.71 -20.63 -3.02
C LYS A 276 -0.49 -19.32 -3.78
N PRO A 277 0.76 -19.02 -4.18
CA PRO A 277 1.03 -17.86 -5.01
C PRO A 277 0.41 -18.03 -6.40
N VAL A 278 -0.23 -16.97 -6.89
CA VAL A 278 -0.72 -16.86 -8.28
C VAL A 278 0.18 -15.86 -8.98
N PHE A 279 0.91 -16.31 -10.00
CA PHE A 279 1.78 -15.44 -10.80
C PHE A 279 0.99 -14.82 -11.95
N SER A 280 1.10 -13.51 -12.09
CA SER A 280 0.34 -12.75 -13.08
C SER A 280 1.02 -12.74 -14.44
N ASP A 281 0.23 -13.00 -15.50
CA ASP A 281 0.62 -12.75 -16.91
C ASP A 281 -0.02 -11.44 -17.43
N ASN A 282 -0.84 -10.78 -16.62
CA ASN A 282 -1.60 -9.58 -16.97
C ASN A 282 -1.11 -8.32 -16.26
N GLY A 283 0.18 -8.25 -15.89
CA GLY A 283 0.80 -7.02 -15.35
C GLY A 283 0.48 -6.74 -13.87
N LEU A 284 0.04 -7.73 -13.09
CA LEU A 284 -0.10 -7.59 -11.65
C LEU A 284 1.13 -8.10 -10.92
N VAL A 285 1.25 -7.79 -9.62
CA VAL A 285 2.29 -8.36 -8.78
C VAL A 285 1.71 -9.36 -7.80
N THR A 286 2.46 -10.43 -7.53
CA THR A 286 2.15 -11.40 -6.48
C THR A 286 2.85 -10.98 -5.21
N THR A 287 2.15 -10.98 -4.10
CA THR A 287 2.70 -10.58 -2.81
C THR A 287 2.20 -11.51 -1.70
N ILE A 288 2.89 -11.54 -0.57
CA ILE A 288 2.35 -12.18 0.62
C ILE A 288 1.38 -11.20 1.28
N ALA A 289 0.15 -11.66 1.53
CA ALA A 289 -0.85 -10.88 2.24
C ALA A 289 -0.55 -10.84 3.74
N TRP A 290 -0.33 -12.00 4.35
CA TRP A 290 0.09 -12.15 5.76
C TRP A 290 0.59 -13.55 6.06
N GLY A 291 1.35 -13.69 7.16
CA GLY A 291 1.65 -14.93 7.85
C GLY A 291 0.88 -14.99 9.18
N LEU A 292 0.09 -16.03 9.39
CA LEU A 292 -0.73 -16.24 10.60
C LEU A 292 -0.82 -17.75 10.90
N ASP A 293 -0.64 -18.14 12.16
CA ASP A 293 -0.82 -19.53 12.65
C ASP A 293 -0.08 -20.59 11.83
N GLY A 294 1.16 -20.27 11.40
CA GLY A 294 2.01 -21.17 10.60
C GLY A 294 1.60 -21.29 9.13
N LYS A 295 0.63 -20.52 8.69
CA LYS A 295 0.18 -20.45 7.29
C LYS A 295 0.51 -19.11 6.67
N VAL A 296 0.65 -19.10 5.34
CA VAL A 296 0.83 -17.89 4.55
C VAL A 296 -0.32 -17.74 3.57
N THR A 297 -0.88 -16.54 3.53
CA THR A 297 -1.87 -16.14 2.55
C THR A 297 -1.23 -15.22 1.54
N TYR A 298 -1.52 -15.45 0.26
CA TYR A 298 -1.02 -14.65 -0.86
C TYR A 298 -2.10 -13.72 -1.40
N ALA A 299 -1.66 -12.70 -2.11
CA ALA A 299 -2.54 -11.77 -2.82
C ALA A 299 -1.97 -11.40 -4.19
N LEU A 300 -2.87 -11.10 -5.12
CA LEU A 300 -2.55 -10.31 -6.31
C LEU A 300 -2.76 -8.84 -6.01
N GLU A 301 -1.84 -8.00 -6.47
CA GLU A 301 -1.91 -6.54 -6.31
C GLU A 301 -1.84 -5.85 -7.66
N GLY A 302 -2.73 -4.88 -7.87
CA GLY A 302 -2.65 -3.90 -8.95
C GLY A 302 -2.61 -2.49 -8.41
N SER A 303 -1.63 -1.71 -8.89
CA SER A 303 -1.41 -0.33 -8.48
C SER A 303 -1.86 0.63 -9.57
N ILE A 304 -2.75 1.55 -9.24
CA ILE A 304 -3.23 2.65 -10.06
C ILE A 304 -2.58 3.93 -9.54
N PHE A 305 -1.76 4.59 -10.35
CA PHE A 305 -0.93 5.69 -9.88
C PHE A 305 -1.71 6.98 -9.63
N VAL A 306 -2.79 7.21 -10.37
CA VAL A 306 -3.57 8.45 -10.31
C VAL A 306 -5.03 8.16 -10.07
N ALA A 307 -5.53 8.50 -8.87
CA ALA A 307 -6.92 8.41 -8.48
C ALA A 307 -7.37 9.72 -7.81
N GLY A 308 -7.22 9.87 -6.49
CA GLY A 308 -7.51 11.12 -5.78
C GLY A 308 -6.70 12.30 -6.31
N ALA A 309 -5.50 12.06 -6.86
CA ALA A 309 -4.72 13.07 -7.54
C ALA A 309 -5.45 13.70 -8.76
N ALA A 310 -6.32 12.95 -9.44
CA ALA A 310 -7.14 13.50 -10.52
C ALA A 310 -8.22 14.46 -9.99
N ILE A 311 -8.74 14.20 -8.80
CA ILE A 311 -9.70 15.10 -8.14
C ILE A 311 -8.99 16.37 -7.65
N GLN A 312 -7.79 16.23 -7.07
CA GLN A 312 -6.95 17.38 -6.72
C GLN A 312 -6.64 18.24 -7.95
N TRP A 313 -6.29 17.63 -9.06
CA TRP A 313 -6.06 18.33 -10.33
C TRP A 313 -7.29 19.12 -10.81
N LEU A 314 -8.50 18.59 -10.70
CA LEU A 314 -9.73 19.33 -11.00
C LEU A 314 -9.89 20.55 -10.11
N ARG A 315 -9.48 20.46 -8.82
CA ARG A 315 -9.59 21.54 -7.84
C ARG A 315 -8.48 22.58 -8.00
N ASP A 316 -7.23 22.14 -7.97
CA ASP A 316 -6.07 23.03 -7.77
C ASP A 316 -5.61 23.66 -9.09
N GLU A 317 -5.58 22.87 -10.17
CA GLU A 317 -5.06 23.31 -11.47
C GLU A 317 -6.18 23.78 -12.40
N LEU A 318 -7.24 22.99 -12.60
CA LEU A 318 -8.33 23.36 -13.49
C LEU A 318 -9.36 24.28 -12.83
N ARG A 319 -9.42 24.31 -11.50
CA ARG A 319 -10.38 25.13 -10.71
C ARG A 319 -11.83 24.92 -11.15
N LEU A 320 -12.18 23.67 -11.46
CA LEU A 320 -13.54 23.29 -11.84
C LEU A 320 -14.43 22.99 -10.64
N ILE A 321 -13.81 22.73 -9.47
CA ILE A 321 -14.43 22.48 -8.18
C ILE A 321 -13.68 23.25 -7.10
N ASP A 322 -14.33 23.59 -5.99
CA ASP A 322 -13.73 24.27 -4.86
C ASP A 322 -13.23 23.27 -3.79
N SER A 323 -13.94 22.14 -3.67
CA SER A 323 -13.55 21.04 -2.79
C SER A 323 -13.78 19.68 -3.46
N ALA A 324 -13.13 18.62 -2.95
CA ALA A 324 -13.34 17.26 -3.45
C ALA A 324 -14.80 16.79 -3.29
N ASP A 325 -15.48 17.26 -2.26
CA ASP A 325 -16.88 16.91 -1.96
C ASP A 325 -17.86 17.43 -3.03
N ASP A 326 -17.49 18.50 -3.74
CA ASP A 326 -18.30 19.06 -4.83
C ASP A 326 -18.44 18.11 -6.03
N CYS A 327 -17.49 17.20 -6.20
CA CYS A 327 -17.43 16.30 -7.35
C CYS A 327 -18.70 15.47 -7.51
N GLU A 328 -19.25 14.93 -6.42
CA GLU A 328 -20.45 14.10 -6.47
C GLU A 328 -21.66 14.91 -6.96
N TYR A 329 -21.88 16.06 -6.35
CA TYR A 329 -22.98 16.95 -6.72
C TYR A 329 -22.85 17.42 -8.18
N MET A 330 -21.65 17.83 -8.60
CA MET A 330 -21.42 18.32 -9.95
C MET A 330 -21.53 17.23 -11.01
N ALA A 331 -21.03 16.01 -10.73
CA ALA A 331 -21.19 14.87 -11.65
C ALA A 331 -22.64 14.49 -11.89
N LYS A 332 -23.49 14.67 -10.88
CA LYS A 332 -24.94 14.40 -10.95
C LYS A 332 -25.75 15.46 -11.73
N LYS A 333 -25.13 16.62 -12.08
CA LYS A 333 -25.79 17.66 -12.94
C LYS A 333 -25.99 17.20 -14.38
N VAL A 334 -25.29 16.17 -14.82
CA VAL A 334 -25.41 15.59 -16.16
C VAL A 334 -25.76 14.10 -16.08
N LYS A 335 -26.56 13.61 -17.05
CA LYS A 335 -27.01 12.22 -17.04
C LYS A 335 -25.89 11.21 -17.41
N ASN A 336 -24.94 11.65 -18.23
CA ASN A 336 -23.81 10.85 -18.70
C ASN A 336 -22.65 11.78 -19.08
N THR A 337 -21.54 11.23 -19.56
CA THR A 337 -20.35 12.01 -19.96
C THR A 337 -20.44 12.60 -21.36
N ASN A 338 -21.54 12.38 -22.07
CA ASN A 338 -21.73 12.78 -23.47
C ASN A 338 -20.59 12.30 -24.41
N GLY A 339 -20.07 11.10 -24.14
CA GLY A 339 -18.97 10.50 -24.89
C GLY A 339 -17.58 11.02 -24.54
N CYS A 340 -17.46 11.88 -23.52
CA CYS A 340 -16.18 12.35 -23.00
C CYS A 340 -15.57 11.30 -22.07
N TYR A 341 -14.28 11.02 -22.24
CA TYR A 341 -13.47 10.18 -21.34
C TYR A 341 -12.22 10.94 -20.92
N VAL A 342 -11.84 10.79 -19.67
CA VAL A 342 -10.60 11.31 -19.09
C VAL A 342 -9.73 10.13 -18.73
N VAL A 343 -8.52 10.07 -19.25
CA VAL A 343 -7.49 9.09 -18.87
C VAL A 343 -6.45 9.83 -18.03
N PRO A 344 -6.42 9.66 -16.71
CA PRO A 344 -5.59 10.49 -15.84
C PRO A 344 -4.16 9.92 -15.69
N ALA A 345 -3.47 9.70 -16.80
CA ALA A 345 -2.12 9.15 -16.86
C ALA A 345 -1.04 10.22 -16.61
N PHE A 346 -1.15 11.02 -15.54
CA PHE A 346 -0.24 12.16 -15.29
C PHE A 346 1.22 11.75 -15.10
N THR A 347 1.45 10.56 -14.55
CA THR A 347 2.77 9.97 -14.31
C THR A 347 2.95 8.62 -15.04
N GLY A 348 2.25 8.44 -16.16
CA GLY A 348 2.10 7.17 -16.85
C GLY A 348 0.93 6.35 -16.32
N LEU A 349 0.76 5.15 -16.88
CA LEU A 349 -0.22 4.16 -16.45
C LEU A 349 0.44 3.03 -15.66
N GLY A 350 -0.14 2.67 -14.53
CA GLY A 350 0.23 1.49 -13.75
C GLY A 350 -0.42 0.22 -14.29
N ALA A 351 -0.72 -0.73 -13.39
CA ALA A 351 -1.36 -1.99 -13.75
C ALA A 351 -2.74 -1.77 -14.43
N PRO A 352 -3.12 -2.60 -15.41
CA PRO A 352 -2.32 -3.66 -16.04
C PRO A 352 -1.43 -3.20 -17.20
N TYR A 353 -1.41 -1.92 -17.52
CA TYR A 353 -0.82 -1.38 -18.77
C TYR A 353 0.69 -1.16 -18.70
N TRP A 354 1.22 -0.69 -17.58
CA TRP A 354 2.65 -0.39 -17.34
C TRP A 354 3.31 0.49 -18.41
N ASP A 355 2.60 1.53 -18.86
CA ASP A 355 3.12 2.50 -19.81
C ASP A 355 3.59 3.78 -19.09
N GLN A 356 4.91 3.91 -18.92
CA GLN A 356 5.54 5.09 -18.31
C GLN A 356 5.51 6.34 -19.22
N TYR A 357 5.28 6.15 -20.52
CA TYR A 357 5.22 7.23 -21.51
C TYR A 357 3.79 7.72 -21.75
N ALA A 358 2.77 7.02 -21.26
CA ALA A 358 1.41 7.52 -21.31
C ALA A 358 1.29 8.86 -20.57
N ARG A 359 0.40 9.73 -21.07
CA ARG A 359 0.08 11.02 -20.43
C ARG A 359 -1.42 11.24 -20.36
N GLY A 360 -1.82 12.11 -19.40
CA GLY A 360 -3.21 12.49 -19.20
C GLY A 360 -3.87 12.94 -20.50
N THR A 361 -5.02 12.34 -20.83
CA THR A 361 -5.70 12.54 -22.12
C THR A 361 -7.19 12.73 -21.91
N ILE A 362 -7.78 13.69 -22.60
CA ILE A 362 -9.22 13.90 -22.66
C ILE A 362 -9.68 13.69 -24.09
N VAL A 363 -10.60 12.76 -24.31
CA VAL A 363 -11.14 12.45 -25.64
C VAL A 363 -12.66 12.59 -25.68
N GLY A 364 -13.24 12.68 -26.89
CA GLY A 364 -14.69 12.77 -27.08
C GLY A 364 -15.26 14.15 -26.81
N LEU A 365 -14.44 15.21 -26.85
CA LEU A 365 -14.91 16.59 -26.69
C LEU A 365 -15.73 17.02 -27.90
N THR A 366 -16.95 17.46 -27.64
CA THR A 366 -17.84 18.12 -28.60
C THR A 366 -18.30 19.45 -28.01
N ARG A 367 -18.94 20.28 -28.80
CA ARG A 367 -19.50 21.55 -28.32
C ARG A 367 -20.52 21.38 -27.18
N GLY A 368 -21.13 20.20 -27.04
CA GLY A 368 -22.08 19.88 -25.97
C GLY A 368 -21.44 19.43 -24.66
N VAL A 369 -20.11 19.21 -24.63
CA VAL A 369 -19.39 18.84 -23.41
C VAL A 369 -19.07 20.10 -22.61
N ASN A 370 -19.41 20.09 -21.31
CA ASN A 370 -19.15 21.18 -20.38
C ASN A 370 -18.40 20.68 -19.14
N LYS A 371 -18.10 21.55 -18.19
CA LYS A 371 -17.34 21.20 -16.98
C LYS A 371 -17.91 20.01 -16.19
N TYR A 372 -19.23 19.88 -16.12
CA TYR A 372 -19.87 18.78 -15.39
C TYR A 372 -19.63 17.42 -16.05
N HIS A 373 -19.53 17.36 -17.37
CA HIS A 373 -19.18 16.15 -18.11
C HIS A 373 -17.72 15.77 -17.85
N ILE A 374 -16.80 16.74 -17.78
CA ILE A 374 -15.38 16.50 -17.47
C ILE A 374 -15.23 16.00 -16.04
N ILE A 375 -15.86 16.63 -15.05
CA ILE A 375 -15.84 16.20 -13.65
C ILE A 375 -16.38 14.77 -13.52
N ARG A 376 -17.52 14.49 -14.17
CA ARG A 376 -18.10 13.14 -14.18
C ARG A 376 -17.17 12.12 -14.84
N ALA A 377 -16.58 12.43 -15.99
CA ALA A 377 -15.65 11.56 -16.70
C ALA A 377 -14.39 11.28 -15.88
N THR A 378 -13.93 12.27 -15.10
CA THR A 378 -12.79 12.09 -14.18
C THR A 378 -13.16 11.15 -13.03
N LEU A 379 -14.32 11.27 -12.40
CA LEU A 379 -14.77 10.31 -11.38
C LEU A 379 -14.97 8.91 -11.97
N GLU A 380 -15.62 8.79 -13.13
CA GLU A 380 -15.81 7.50 -13.79
C GLU A 380 -14.46 6.85 -14.15
N SER A 381 -13.40 7.63 -14.44
CA SER A 381 -12.08 7.11 -14.78
C SER A 381 -11.43 6.31 -13.64
N LEU A 382 -11.69 6.68 -12.39
CA LEU A 382 -11.19 5.94 -11.23
C LEU A 382 -11.81 4.53 -11.18
N ALA A 383 -13.10 4.46 -11.46
CA ALA A 383 -13.82 3.18 -11.47
C ALA A 383 -13.45 2.30 -12.69
N TYR A 384 -13.18 2.90 -13.85
CA TYR A 384 -12.68 2.16 -15.03
C TYR A 384 -11.30 1.55 -14.78
N GLN A 385 -10.35 2.30 -14.22
CA GLN A 385 -9.03 1.78 -13.90
C GLN A 385 -9.11 0.60 -12.92
N ALA A 386 -9.95 0.73 -11.88
CA ALA A 386 -10.19 -0.37 -10.93
C ALA A 386 -10.82 -1.60 -11.61
N TYR A 387 -11.75 -1.39 -12.55
CA TYR A 387 -12.32 -2.46 -13.36
C TYR A 387 -11.25 -3.22 -14.16
N ASP A 388 -10.31 -2.51 -14.81
CA ASP A 388 -9.24 -3.11 -15.59
C ASP A 388 -8.34 -4.01 -14.73
N VAL A 389 -7.97 -3.52 -13.53
CA VAL A 389 -7.17 -4.29 -12.57
C VAL A 389 -7.92 -5.54 -12.08
N LEU A 390 -9.20 -5.42 -11.70
CA LEU A 390 -10.00 -6.55 -11.25
C LEU A 390 -10.24 -7.59 -12.36
N THR A 391 -10.36 -7.13 -13.61
CA THR A 391 -10.46 -8.00 -14.76
C THR A 391 -9.17 -8.80 -14.98
N ALA A 392 -8.01 -8.16 -14.81
CA ALA A 392 -6.72 -8.83 -14.84
C ALA A 392 -6.57 -9.82 -13.67
N MET A 393 -6.99 -9.46 -12.45
CA MET A 393 -6.98 -10.36 -11.30
C MET A 393 -7.80 -11.64 -11.55
N LYS A 394 -8.99 -11.51 -12.12
CA LYS A 394 -9.81 -12.67 -12.49
C LYS A 394 -9.15 -13.52 -13.57
N ALA A 395 -8.58 -12.89 -14.59
CA ALA A 395 -7.91 -13.60 -15.68
C ALA A 395 -6.71 -14.43 -15.18
N ASP A 396 -5.94 -13.92 -14.21
CA ASP A 396 -4.77 -14.60 -13.66
C ASP A 396 -5.12 -15.68 -12.63
N SER A 397 -6.13 -15.45 -11.79
CA SER A 397 -6.45 -16.33 -10.66
C SER A 397 -7.56 -17.33 -10.92
N ASP A 398 -8.39 -17.11 -11.94
CA ASP A 398 -9.67 -17.82 -12.19
C ASP A 398 -10.64 -17.76 -10.97
N ILE A 399 -10.48 -16.75 -10.13
CA ILE A 399 -11.31 -16.52 -8.93
C ILE A 399 -12.33 -15.41 -9.22
N ASP A 400 -13.60 -15.70 -8.97
CA ASP A 400 -14.65 -14.69 -9.07
C ASP A 400 -14.61 -13.72 -7.87
N LEU A 401 -14.79 -12.44 -8.16
CA LEU A 401 -14.93 -11.41 -7.14
C LEU A 401 -16.31 -11.53 -6.46
N ALA A 402 -16.34 -11.85 -5.18
CA ALA A 402 -17.58 -11.93 -4.42
C ALA A 402 -18.13 -10.53 -4.09
N SER A 403 -17.27 -9.62 -3.67
CA SER A 403 -17.55 -8.20 -3.40
C SER A 403 -16.25 -7.42 -3.36
N LEU A 404 -16.32 -6.11 -3.62
CA LEU A 404 -15.19 -5.20 -3.45
C LEU A 404 -15.40 -4.38 -2.17
N LYS A 405 -14.49 -4.53 -1.22
CA LYS A 405 -14.45 -3.69 -0.02
C LYS A 405 -13.62 -2.44 -0.30
N VAL A 406 -14.09 -1.28 0.15
CA VAL A 406 -13.48 0.01 -0.22
C VAL A 406 -13.17 0.84 1.02
N ASP A 407 -12.07 1.59 0.95
CA ASP A 407 -11.67 2.59 1.94
C ASP A 407 -10.89 3.75 1.29
N GLY A 408 -10.36 4.63 2.11
CA GLY A 408 -9.68 5.84 1.64
C GLY A 408 -10.65 7.00 1.33
N GLY A 409 -10.10 8.20 1.17
CA GLY A 409 -10.89 9.43 1.12
C GLY A 409 -11.96 9.47 0.03
N ALA A 410 -11.65 9.00 -1.20
CA ALA A 410 -12.62 9.05 -2.30
C ALA A 410 -13.73 7.99 -2.19
N SER A 411 -13.64 7.02 -1.28
CA SER A 411 -14.72 6.05 -1.01
C SER A 411 -15.96 6.70 -0.38
N ALA A 412 -15.82 7.90 0.17
CA ALA A 412 -16.96 8.69 0.66
C ALA A 412 -17.92 9.14 -0.44
N ASN A 413 -17.45 9.20 -1.70
CA ASN A 413 -18.25 9.63 -2.85
C ASN A 413 -19.18 8.50 -3.31
N ASN A 414 -20.48 8.65 -3.04
CA ASN A 414 -21.47 7.62 -3.38
C ASN A 414 -21.67 7.43 -4.88
N PHE A 415 -21.50 8.50 -5.68
CA PHE A 415 -21.56 8.38 -7.14
C PHE A 415 -20.42 7.50 -7.68
N LEU A 416 -19.21 7.69 -7.16
CA LEU A 416 -18.06 6.87 -7.53
C LEU A 416 -18.28 5.41 -7.10
N MET A 417 -18.76 5.17 -5.89
CA MET A 417 -18.97 3.80 -5.37
C MET A 417 -20.07 3.07 -6.16
N GLN A 418 -21.17 3.75 -6.51
CA GLN A 418 -22.20 3.16 -7.37
C GLN A 418 -21.66 2.87 -8.79
N THR A 419 -20.89 3.81 -9.35
CA THR A 419 -20.25 3.60 -10.66
C THR A 419 -19.29 2.40 -10.62
N GLN A 420 -18.55 2.25 -9.53
CA GLN A 420 -17.66 1.10 -9.35
C GLN A 420 -18.45 -0.21 -9.32
N ALA A 421 -19.52 -0.31 -8.52
CA ALA A 421 -20.37 -1.51 -8.46
C ALA A 421 -20.96 -1.83 -9.84
N ASP A 422 -21.46 -0.84 -10.54
CA ASP A 422 -22.03 -0.97 -11.88
C ASP A 422 -21.02 -1.52 -12.90
N LEU A 423 -19.78 -1.01 -12.89
CA LEU A 423 -18.75 -1.41 -13.85
C LEU A 423 -18.22 -2.81 -13.58
N ILE A 424 -17.93 -3.15 -12.31
CA ILE A 424 -17.40 -4.47 -11.96
C ILE A 424 -18.48 -5.56 -11.92
N ASN A 425 -19.75 -5.16 -11.95
CA ASN A 425 -20.92 -6.05 -11.83
C ASN A 425 -20.87 -6.92 -10.55
N ALA A 426 -20.45 -6.33 -9.43
CA ALA A 426 -20.37 -6.96 -8.12
C ALA A 426 -20.66 -5.91 -7.02
N PRO A 427 -21.16 -6.30 -5.84
CA PRO A 427 -21.39 -5.38 -4.75
C PRO A 427 -20.11 -4.67 -4.29
N VAL A 428 -20.24 -3.38 -3.98
CA VAL A 428 -19.18 -2.59 -3.32
C VAL A 428 -19.60 -2.31 -1.88
N HIS A 429 -18.77 -2.71 -0.93
CA HIS A 429 -19.01 -2.58 0.50
C HIS A 429 -18.11 -1.51 1.11
N ARG A 430 -18.71 -0.45 1.67
CA ARG A 430 -18.01 0.56 2.45
C ARG A 430 -18.18 0.28 3.94
N PRO A 431 -17.10 0.15 4.72
CA PRO A 431 -17.20 -0.06 6.16
C PRO A 431 -17.49 1.24 6.92
N VAL A 432 -18.00 1.12 8.15
CA VAL A 432 -18.14 2.24 9.08
C VAL A 432 -16.77 2.82 9.48
N CYS A 433 -15.82 1.95 9.80
CA CYS A 433 -14.45 2.35 10.11
C CYS A 433 -13.61 2.37 8.83
N VAL A 434 -13.20 3.56 8.41
CA VAL A 434 -12.36 3.76 7.21
C VAL A 434 -10.86 3.66 7.50
N GLU A 435 -10.46 3.56 8.76
CA GLU A 435 -9.06 3.39 9.23
C GLU A 435 -8.64 1.91 9.17
N THR A 436 -8.94 1.26 8.07
CA THR A 436 -8.76 -0.20 7.90
C THR A 436 -7.30 -0.62 7.92
N THR A 437 -6.39 0.26 7.49
CA THR A 437 -4.94 0.03 7.52
C THR A 437 -4.43 -0.12 8.96
N ALA A 438 -4.72 0.84 9.83
CA ALA A 438 -4.35 0.76 11.24
C ALA A 438 -5.08 -0.38 11.96
N MET A 439 -6.35 -0.60 11.63
CA MET A 439 -7.17 -1.68 12.17
C MET A 439 -6.56 -3.06 11.88
N GLY A 440 -6.05 -3.27 10.66
CA GLY A 440 -5.41 -4.53 10.29
C GLY A 440 -4.18 -4.85 11.13
N ALA A 441 -3.32 -3.86 11.36
CA ALA A 441 -2.16 -4.00 12.23
C ALA A 441 -2.57 -4.30 13.69
N ALA A 442 -3.62 -3.61 14.18
CA ALA A 442 -4.18 -3.88 15.50
C ALA A 442 -4.71 -5.31 15.62
N TYR A 443 -5.44 -5.80 14.62
CA TYR A 443 -5.99 -7.17 14.62
C TYR A 443 -4.88 -8.21 14.59
N LEU A 444 -3.84 -8.06 13.76
CA LEU A 444 -2.68 -8.96 13.72
C LEU A 444 -1.99 -9.03 15.09
N ALA A 445 -1.77 -7.87 15.72
CA ALA A 445 -1.14 -7.80 17.04
C ALA A 445 -2.04 -8.41 18.14
N GLY A 446 -3.31 -8.07 18.12
CA GLY A 446 -4.27 -8.57 19.10
C GLY A 446 -4.49 -10.08 19.04
N LEU A 447 -4.46 -10.68 17.84
CA LEU A 447 -4.49 -12.13 17.65
C LEU A 447 -3.26 -12.80 18.28
N ALA A 448 -2.07 -12.27 18.04
CA ALA A 448 -0.82 -12.84 18.53
C ALA A 448 -0.73 -12.91 20.07
N VAL A 449 -1.42 -12.00 20.77
CA VAL A 449 -1.43 -11.95 22.25
C VAL A 449 -2.76 -12.45 22.86
N GLY A 450 -3.69 -12.96 22.04
CA GLY A 450 -5.00 -13.44 22.50
C GLY A 450 -5.95 -12.34 22.97
N TYR A 451 -5.74 -11.08 22.54
CA TYR A 451 -6.71 -10.01 22.78
C TYR A 451 -8.00 -10.25 21.98
N TRP A 452 -7.90 -10.65 20.72
CA TRP A 452 -8.95 -11.31 19.95
C TRP A 452 -8.58 -12.78 19.76
N ASN A 453 -9.56 -13.68 19.85
CA ASN A 453 -9.33 -15.12 19.89
C ASN A 453 -9.39 -15.79 18.51
N SER A 454 -10.03 -15.15 17.52
CA SER A 454 -10.21 -15.75 16.20
C SER A 454 -10.53 -14.70 15.12
N LEU A 455 -10.42 -15.09 13.86
CA LEU A 455 -10.83 -14.29 12.71
C LEU A 455 -12.35 -14.03 12.69
N GLU A 456 -13.14 -14.96 13.23
CA GLU A 456 -14.59 -14.82 13.38
C GLU A 456 -14.94 -13.69 14.33
N GLU A 457 -14.28 -13.62 15.51
CA GLU A 457 -14.46 -12.51 16.46
C GLU A 457 -14.10 -11.15 15.82
N ILE A 458 -13.05 -11.11 15.01
CA ILE A 458 -12.67 -9.90 14.26
C ILE A 458 -13.76 -9.51 13.26
N LYS A 459 -14.34 -10.46 12.53
CA LYS A 459 -15.42 -10.19 11.57
C LYS A 459 -16.65 -9.58 12.21
N GLU A 460 -16.96 -9.94 13.46
CA GLU A 460 -18.09 -9.37 14.21
C GLU A 460 -17.88 -7.87 14.48
N ASN A 461 -16.64 -7.41 14.57
CA ASN A 461 -16.30 -6.00 14.74
C ASN A 461 -16.39 -5.20 13.44
N TRP A 462 -16.40 -5.87 12.27
CA TRP A 462 -16.46 -5.20 10.98
C TRP A 462 -17.91 -4.88 10.61
N ALA A 463 -18.25 -3.60 10.64
CA ALA A 463 -19.60 -3.12 10.34
C ALA A 463 -19.65 -2.43 8.98
N ILE A 464 -20.71 -2.69 8.22
CA ILE A 464 -20.97 -2.06 6.92
C ILE A 464 -21.70 -0.74 7.15
N ASP A 465 -21.19 0.34 6.56
CA ASP A 465 -21.89 1.62 6.43
C ASP A 465 -22.90 1.57 5.27
N GLN A 466 -22.42 1.16 4.08
CA GLN A 466 -23.25 1.10 2.88
C GLN A 466 -22.80 0.01 1.92
N ILE A 467 -23.79 -0.63 1.28
CA ILE A 467 -23.61 -1.54 0.14
C ILE A 467 -24.15 -0.85 -1.12
N PHE A 468 -23.35 -0.87 -2.17
CA PHE A 468 -23.74 -0.40 -3.50
C PHE A 468 -23.89 -1.63 -4.41
N GLU A 469 -25.13 -1.92 -4.79
CA GLU A 469 -25.45 -3.04 -5.67
C GLU A 469 -25.37 -2.59 -7.13
N PRO A 470 -24.90 -3.44 -8.06
CA PRO A 470 -24.88 -3.13 -9.48
C PRO A 470 -26.31 -2.93 -10.01
N SER A 471 -26.53 -1.86 -10.74
CA SER A 471 -27.85 -1.46 -11.24
C SER A 471 -27.85 -1.02 -12.71
N ILE A 472 -26.68 -0.98 -13.34
CA ILE A 472 -26.53 -0.54 -14.73
C ILE A 472 -27.06 -1.59 -15.71
N ASP A 473 -27.68 -1.11 -16.80
CA ASP A 473 -28.02 -1.96 -17.93
C ASP A 473 -26.76 -2.56 -18.57
N PRO A 474 -26.74 -3.88 -18.87
CA PRO A 474 -25.55 -4.55 -19.42
C PRO A 474 -25.04 -3.96 -20.73
N GLU A 475 -25.93 -3.52 -21.64
CA GLU A 475 -25.54 -2.91 -22.92
C GLU A 475 -24.88 -1.53 -22.69
N VAL A 476 -25.41 -0.76 -21.74
CA VAL A 476 -24.84 0.54 -21.35
C VAL A 476 -23.47 0.34 -20.72
N ARG A 477 -23.32 -0.66 -19.84
CA ARG A 477 -22.03 -1.03 -19.23
C ARG A 477 -20.99 -1.39 -20.29
N GLU A 478 -21.33 -2.27 -21.22
CA GLU A 478 -20.43 -2.71 -22.28
C GLU A 478 -20.00 -1.54 -23.18
N LYS A 479 -20.93 -0.67 -23.55
CA LYS A 479 -20.64 0.54 -24.32
C LYS A 479 -19.67 1.47 -23.61
N LYS A 480 -19.85 1.67 -22.29
CA LYS A 480 -18.95 2.49 -21.47
C LYS A 480 -17.54 1.89 -21.44
N LEU A 481 -17.40 0.60 -21.18
CA LEU A 481 -16.12 -0.11 -21.14
C LEU A 481 -15.39 -0.07 -22.49
N LYS A 482 -16.11 -0.31 -23.57
CA LYS A 482 -15.55 -0.19 -24.93
C LYS A 482 -15.04 1.21 -25.24
N GLY A 483 -15.77 2.24 -24.80
CA GLY A 483 -15.35 3.64 -24.92
C GLY A 483 -14.11 3.95 -24.09
N TRP A 484 -14.05 3.45 -22.85
CA TRP A 484 -12.88 3.57 -21.97
C TRP A 484 -11.62 2.93 -22.59
N HIS A 485 -11.68 1.66 -22.98
CA HIS A 485 -10.54 0.98 -23.59
C HIS A 485 -10.08 1.65 -24.88
N LYS A 486 -10.99 2.26 -25.63
CA LYS A 486 -10.62 3.10 -26.78
C LYS A 486 -9.87 4.35 -26.34
N ALA A 487 -10.35 5.03 -25.29
CA ALA A 487 -9.74 6.26 -24.78
C ALA A 487 -8.31 6.01 -24.26
N VAL A 488 -8.09 4.92 -23.50
CA VAL A 488 -6.78 4.54 -22.98
C VAL A 488 -5.74 4.41 -24.10
N LYS A 489 -6.11 3.83 -25.24
CA LYS A 489 -5.19 3.68 -26.39
C LYS A 489 -4.64 4.99 -26.94
N TYR A 490 -5.36 6.09 -26.77
CA TYR A 490 -4.90 7.42 -27.20
C TYR A 490 -3.93 8.06 -26.22
N SER A 491 -3.74 7.51 -25.04
CA SER A 491 -2.78 7.99 -24.05
C SER A 491 -1.40 7.32 -24.13
N PHE A 492 -1.33 6.14 -24.78
CA PHE A 492 -0.12 5.35 -24.87
C PHE A 492 1.01 6.06 -25.62
N ASP A 493 2.24 5.82 -25.17
CA ASP A 493 3.50 6.28 -25.80
C ASP A 493 3.58 7.80 -26.05
N TRP A 494 2.67 8.60 -25.48
CA TRP A 494 2.55 10.04 -25.76
C TRP A 494 3.84 10.82 -25.56
N ALA A 495 4.62 10.49 -24.53
CA ALA A 495 5.87 11.17 -24.17
C ALA A 495 7.11 10.43 -24.68
N LYS A 496 6.96 9.44 -25.54
CA LYS A 496 8.07 8.76 -26.19
C LYS A 496 8.59 9.65 -27.33
N GLU A 497 9.87 9.95 -27.29
CA GLU A 497 10.51 10.68 -28.40
C GLU A 497 10.57 9.76 -29.63
N ASP A 498 10.28 10.31 -30.82
CA ASP A 498 10.31 9.60 -32.11
C ASP A 498 11.73 9.18 -32.52
#